data_c938c878fbc48194a4d30ef8d19ad004
#
_entry.id   c938c878fbc48194a4d30ef8d19ad004
#
_cell.length_a   1.000
_cell.length_b   1.000
_cell.length_c   1.000
_cell.angle_alpha   90.00
_cell.angle_beta   90.00
_cell.angle_gamma   90.00
#
_symmetry.space_group_name_H-M   'P 1'
#
loop_
_entity.id
_entity.type
_entity.pdbx_description
1 polymer ?
#
loop_
_entity_poly.entity_id
_entity_poly.type
_entity_poly.pdbx_seq_one_letter_code
_entity_poly.pdbx_strand_id
1 'polypeptide(L)' 'MIAERTTNFSPAYSTWFGKPVVLLVVIRRYHVPMPCHIVAESAVDVRVRIHPGWEMDIKKELILAVEEVVTSAADRVN' A
#
# COMPACT_ATOMS: atom_id res chain seq x y z
N MET A 1 -3.00 9.58 -20.87
CA MET A 1 -2.98 9.61 -20.53
C MET A 1 -2.79 9.52 -19.82
N ILE A 2 -2.47 9.40 -19.78
CA ILE A 2 -2.29 9.34 -19.25
C ILE A 2 -2.01 9.45 -18.30
N ALA A 3 -1.76 9.64 -18.33
CA ALA A 3 -1.58 9.78 -17.56
C ALA A 3 -1.34 9.91 -16.69
N GLU A 4 -1.23 9.88 -16.76
CA GLU A 4 -1.14 10.07 -16.18
C GLU A 4 -1.05 10.10 -15.28
N ARG A 5 -0.89 10.02 -15.39
CA ARG A 5 -0.79 10.19 -14.81
C ARG A 5 -0.72 10.35 -13.88
N THR A 6 -0.47 10.38 -13.96
CA THR A 6 -0.39 10.55 -13.29
C THR A 6 -0.23 10.83 -12.43
N THR A 7 -0.08 10.72 -12.48
CA THR A 7 0.07 10.99 -11.86
C THR A 7 0.38 11.48 -10.91
N ASN A 8 0.95 11.47 -10.83
CA ASN A 8 1.32 12.06 -10.15
C ASN A 8 1.09 12.46 -9.02
N PHE A 9 0.76 12.67 -9.28
CA PHE A 9 0.55 13.06 -8.13
C PHE A 9 0.31 11.96 -7.33
N SER A 10 0.38 12.09 -6.08
CA SER A 10 0.31 10.94 -5.33
C SER A 10 -1.10 10.58 -5.12
N PRO A 11 -1.42 9.36 -5.32
CA PRO A 11 -2.77 8.91 -5.10
C PRO A 11 -3.10 9.04 -3.64
N ALA A 12 -4.37 9.17 -3.37
CA ALA A 12 -4.81 9.16 -2.01
C ALA A 12 -4.77 7.74 -1.51
N TYR A 13 -3.98 7.50 -0.50
CA TYR A 13 -3.88 6.16 0.05
C TYR A 13 -5.17 5.78 0.77
N SER A 14 -6.01 6.76 1.07
CA SER A 14 -7.28 6.46 1.72
C SER A 14 -8.13 5.50 0.93
N THR A 15 -7.90 5.40 -0.37
CA THR A 15 -8.61 4.44 -1.19
C THR A 15 -8.44 3.02 -0.67
N TRP A 16 -7.34 2.74 -0.02
CA TRP A 16 -7.05 1.39 0.43
C TRP A 16 -7.23 1.19 1.94
N PHE A 17 -7.74 2.22 2.65
CA PHE A 17 -7.93 2.08 4.09
C PHE A 17 -8.84 0.88 4.35
N GLY A 18 -8.40 0.02 5.26
CA GLY A 18 -9.18 -1.13 5.65
C GLY A 18 -9.12 -2.31 4.69
N LYS A 19 -8.41 -2.17 3.59
CA LYS A 19 -8.29 -3.26 2.63
C LYS A 19 -6.90 -3.87 2.73
N PRO A 20 -6.79 -5.17 2.52
CA PRO A 20 -5.46 -5.78 2.48
C PRO A 20 -4.73 -5.37 1.22
N VAL A 21 -3.51 -4.94 1.37
CA VAL A 21 -2.68 -4.53 0.25
C VAL A 21 -1.28 -5.09 0.42
N VAL A 22 -0.52 -5.07 -0.65
CA VAL A 22 0.90 -5.34 -0.60
C VAL A 22 1.59 -4.09 -1.07
N LEU A 23 2.42 -3.52 -0.23
CA LEU A 23 3.23 -2.37 -0.60
C LEU A 23 4.58 -2.86 -1.07
N LEU A 24 5.05 -2.31 -2.17
CA LEU A 24 6.41 -2.59 -2.60
C LEU A 24 7.26 -1.47 -2.07
N VAL A 25 8.10 -1.78 -1.10
CA VAL A 25 8.84 -0.79 -0.35
C VAL A 25 10.33 -0.94 -0.63
N VAL A 26 11.01 0.19 -0.80
CA VAL A 26 12.44 0.17 -0.99
C VAL A 26 13.10 0.18 0.38
N ILE A 27 13.87 -0.86 0.68
CA ILE A 27 14.63 -0.92 1.91
C ILE A 27 16.06 -1.11 1.49
N ARG A 28 16.84 -0.05 1.68
CA ARG A 28 18.19 0.01 1.18
C ARG A 28 18.14 -0.09 -0.34
N ARG A 29 18.59 -1.16 -0.92
CA ARG A 29 18.51 -1.31 -2.37
C ARG A 29 17.59 -2.46 -2.75
N TYR A 30 16.82 -2.94 -1.83
CA TYR A 30 15.95 -4.08 -2.09
C TYR A 30 14.51 -3.60 -2.21
N HIS A 31 13.77 -4.25 -3.09
CA HIS A 31 12.34 -4.00 -3.22
C HIS A 31 11.65 -5.10 -2.45
N VAL A 32 11.01 -4.74 -1.37
CA VAL A 32 10.45 -5.72 -0.45
C VAL A 32 8.93 -5.62 -0.48
N PRO A 33 8.25 -6.70 -0.81
CA PRO A 33 6.78 -6.69 -0.73
C PRO A 33 6.37 -6.80 0.72
N MET A 34 5.45 -5.95 1.13
CA MET A 34 5.01 -5.88 2.51
C MET A 34 3.49 -5.98 2.56
N PRO A 35 2.97 -7.15 2.89
CA PRO A 35 1.51 -7.28 3.05
C PRO A 35 1.09 -6.56 4.31
N CYS A 36 0.04 -5.77 4.21
CA CYS A 36 -0.38 -4.96 5.35
C CYS A 36 -1.75 -4.35 5.08
N HIS A 37 -2.24 -3.59 6.05
CA HIS A 37 -3.43 -2.75 5.88
C HIS A 37 -3.01 -1.33 6.11
N ILE A 38 -3.43 -0.43 5.24
CA ILE A 38 -3.14 0.99 5.43
C ILE A 38 -4.20 1.55 6.34
N VAL A 39 -3.79 2.18 7.43
CA VAL A 39 -4.74 2.67 8.41
C VAL A 39 -4.75 4.18 8.54
N ALA A 40 -3.74 4.87 8.04
CA ALA A 40 -3.71 6.32 8.11
C ALA A 40 -2.70 6.85 7.11
N GLU A 41 -2.82 8.10 6.79
CA GLU A 41 -1.94 8.73 5.83
C GLU A 41 -1.67 10.15 6.28
N SER A 42 -0.41 10.57 6.20
CA SER A 42 -0.05 11.97 6.40
C SER A 42 0.53 12.50 5.11
N ALA A 43 1.04 13.72 5.13
CA ALA A 43 1.60 14.31 3.93
C ALA A 43 2.79 13.51 3.41
N VAL A 44 3.57 12.93 4.30
CA VAL A 44 4.82 12.27 3.90
C VAL A 44 4.88 10.80 4.26
N ASP A 45 3.99 10.33 5.11
CA ASP A 45 4.04 8.96 5.60
C ASP A 45 2.72 8.25 5.39
N VAL A 46 2.79 6.93 5.38
CA VAL A 46 1.62 6.07 5.40
C VAL A 46 1.76 5.18 6.62
N ARG A 47 0.74 5.12 7.45
CA ARG A 47 0.75 4.23 8.60
C ARG A 47 0.10 2.93 8.22
N VAL A 48 0.78 1.82 8.48
CA VAL A 48 0.29 0.51 8.10
C VAL A 48 0.25 -0.38 9.33
N ARG A 49 -0.69 -1.33 9.29
CA ARG A 49 -0.78 -2.36 10.31
C ARG A 49 -0.36 -3.67 9.68
N ILE A 50 0.66 -4.29 10.24
CA ILE A 50 1.17 -5.54 9.74
C ILE A 50 0.52 -6.69 10.48
N HIS A 51 0.38 -6.54 11.78
CA HIS A 51 -0.29 -7.52 12.64
C HIS A 51 -1.15 -6.75 13.61
N PRO A 52 -2.15 -7.39 14.22
CA PRO A 52 -2.92 -6.71 15.24
C PRO A 52 -2.00 -6.12 16.30
N GLY A 53 -2.16 -4.85 16.56
CA GLY A 53 -1.36 -4.18 17.54
C GLY A 53 0.01 -3.75 17.06
N TRP A 54 0.35 -4.01 15.81
CA TRP A 54 1.66 -3.63 15.31
C TRP A 54 1.49 -2.70 14.11
N GLU A 55 1.74 -1.41 14.33
CA GLU A 55 1.64 -0.42 13.30
C GLU A 55 2.96 0.30 13.14
N MET A 56 3.23 0.77 11.94
CA MET A 56 4.45 1.52 11.69
C MET A 56 4.18 2.53 10.58
N ASP A 57 5.01 3.57 10.53
CA ASP A 57 4.92 4.57 9.49
C ASP A 57 5.97 4.30 8.43
N ILE A 58 5.59 4.40 7.19
CA ILE A 58 6.48 4.20 6.06
C ILE A 58 6.45 5.48 5.24
N LYS A 59 7.62 6.00 4.91
CA LYS A 59 7.68 7.22 4.11
C LYS A 59 7.17 6.94 2.71
N LYS A 60 6.32 7.82 2.22
CA LYS A 60 5.74 7.65 0.90
C LYS A 60 6.80 7.52 -0.18
N GLU A 61 7.92 8.22 0.00
CA GLU A 61 8.96 8.17 -1.02
C GLU A 61 9.60 6.79 -1.14
N LEU A 62 9.42 5.93 -0.16
CA LEU A 62 9.94 4.58 -0.22
C LEU A 62 8.96 3.59 -0.81
N ILE A 63 7.74 4.00 -1.07
CA ILE A 63 6.72 3.10 -1.58
C ILE A 63 6.69 3.22 -3.09
N LEU A 64 7.03 2.13 -3.76
CA LEU A 64 7.06 2.13 -5.22
C LEU A 64 5.73 1.76 -5.83
N ALA A 65 4.96 0.95 -5.16
CA ALA A 65 3.70 0.48 -5.71
C ALA A 65 2.80 -0.03 -4.61
N VAL A 66 1.50 0.01 -4.87
CA VAL A 66 0.50 -0.56 -3.98
C VAL A 66 -0.31 -1.53 -4.81
N GLU A 67 -0.44 -2.73 -4.33
CA GLU A 67 -1.22 -3.74 -5.02
C GLU A 67 -2.32 -4.20 -4.10
N GLU A 68 -3.55 -4.07 -4.52
CA GLU A 68 -4.67 -4.50 -3.72
C GLU A 68 -4.77 -6.01 -3.79
N VAL A 69 -4.90 -6.65 -2.64
CA VAL A 69 -5.05 -8.09 -2.61
C VAL A 69 -6.49 -8.40 -2.92
N VAL A 70 -6.71 -9.12 -4.00
CA VAL A 70 -8.05 -9.50 -4.37
C VAL A 70 -8.28 -10.88 -3.84
N THR A 71 -9.08 -10.97 -2.79
CA THR A 71 -9.43 -12.27 -2.29
C THR A 71 -10.82 -12.52 -2.71
N SER A 72 -10.98 -12.72 -3.94
CA SER A 72 -12.30 -12.86 -4.44
C SER A 72 -12.85 -14.21 -4.10
N ALA A 73 -14.13 -14.26 -3.92
CA ALA A 73 -14.76 -15.51 -3.68
C ALA A 73 -14.52 -16.44 -4.82
N ALA A 74 -14.36 -15.91 -5.96
CA ALA A 74 -14.13 -16.75 -7.11
C ALA A 74 -12.87 -17.53 -6.98
N ASP A 75 -11.94 -17.03 -6.26
CA ASP A 75 -10.73 -17.77 -6.10
C ASP A 75 -10.95 -19.03 -5.37
N ARG A 76 -11.98 -19.09 -4.58
CA ARG A 76 -12.17 -20.24 -3.77
C ARG A 76 -13.27 -21.07 -4.21
N VAL A 77 -14.02 -20.56 -5.04
CA VAL A 77 -15.11 -21.26 -5.47
C VAL A 77 -14.73 -22.37 -6.23
N ASN A 78 -13.94 -22.29 -6.71
CA ASN A 78 -13.69 -23.24 -7.52
C ASN A 78 -13.63 -24.40 -7.18
#